data_7cf6fba764bc8f0727d681f3e76c1bcd
#
_entry.id   7cf6fba764bc8f0727d681f3e76c1bcd
#
_cell.length_a   1.000
_cell.length_b   1.000
_cell.length_c   1.000
_cell.angle_alpha   90.00
_cell.angle_beta   90.00
_cell.angle_gamma   90.00
#
_symmetry.space_group_name_H-M   'P 1'
#
loop_
_entity.id
_entity.type
_entity.pdbx_description
1 polymer ?
#
loop_
_entity_poly.entity_id
_entity_poly.type
_entity_poly.pdbx_seq_one_letter_code
_entity_poly.pdbx_strand_id
1 'polypeptide(L)'
;VAGLPVLFALAIAGWAGVVVSSLVFAWENAKRIRARKRTDEHGVKHYEIYGPLFFGSIELFTSKFDVQDDPDEVIIDFKESRIVDQSAIECVNKLTERYLKNGKNIHLRHLSSDCVKLIKKAEKICDVNVLEDPDYFVAIDNFRQAQKALVKA
;
A
#
# COMPACT_ATOMS: atom_id res chain seq x y z
N VAL A 1 -47.46 4.03 -32.90
CA VAL A 1 -47.44 2.84 -32.05
C VAL A 1 -46.00 2.26 -31.92
N ALA A 2 -45.13 2.44 -32.91
CA ALA A 2 -43.72 2.02 -32.84
C ALA A 2 -42.84 2.96 -32.03
N GLY A 3 -43.25 4.20 -31.73
CA GLY A 3 -42.47 5.16 -30.97
C GLY A 3 -42.35 4.87 -29.47
N LEU A 4 -43.35 4.26 -28.85
CA LEU A 4 -43.36 3.99 -27.41
C LEU A 4 -42.26 2.97 -26.97
N PRO A 5 -42.11 1.82 -27.65
CA PRO A 5 -41.05 0.88 -27.32
C PRO A 5 -39.62 1.43 -27.60
N VAL A 6 -39.48 2.28 -28.60
CA VAL A 6 -38.19 2.94 -28.90
C VAL A 6 -37.81 3.92 -27.80
N LEU A 7 -38.75 4.75 -27.33
CA LEU A 7 -38.52 5.67 -26.22
C LEU A 7 -38.17 4.93 -24.92
N PHE A 8 -38.85 3.80 -24.66
CA PHE A 8 -38.59 2.97 -23.51
C PHE A 8 -37.19 2.31 -23.59
N ALA A 9 -36.81 1.80 -24.74
CA ALA A 9 -35.49 1.25 -24.98
C ALA A 9 -34.37 2.30 -24.82
N LEU A 10 -34.58 3.52 -25.30
CA LEU A 10 -33.65 4.65 -25.12
C LEU A 10 -33.52 5.03 -23.66
N ALA A 11 -34.60 5.04 -22.89
CA ALA A 11 -34.59 5.31 -21.46
C ALA A 11 -33.76 4.25 -20.71
N ILE A 12 -34.00 2.97 -20.99
CA ILE A 12 -33.22 1.87 -20.38
C ILE A 12 -31.75 1.96 -20.77
N ALA A 13 -31.41 2.22 -22.01
CA ALA A 13 -30.04 2.40 -22.47
C ALA A 13 -29.34 3.58 -21.77
N GLY A 14 -30.05 4.69 -21.59
CA GLY A 14 -29.54 5.85 -20.85
C GLY A 14 -29.24 5.52 -19.38
N TRP A 15 -30.17 4.86 -18.71
CA TRP A 15 -29.96 4.41 -17.33
C TRP A 15 -28.81 3.42 -17.21
N ALA A 16 -28.72 2.43 -18.10
CA ALA A 16 -27.60 1.49 -18.13
C ALA A 16 -26.27 2.21 -18.32
N GLY A 17 -26.21 3.19 -19.21
CA GLY A 17 -25.02 4.01 -19.42
C GLY A 17 -24.58 4.79 -18.17
N VAL A 18 -25.54 5.41 -17.47
CA VAL A 18 -25.24 6.12 -16.21
C VAL A 18 -24.72 5.17 -15.14
N VAL A 19 -25.33 3.99 -14.98
CA VAL A 19 -24.90 2.98 -13.99
C VAL A 19 -23.47 2.52 -14.31
N VAL A 20 -23.20 2.13 -15.56
CA VAL A 20 -21.87 1.68 -15.97
C VAL A 20 -20.83 2.77 -15.78
N SER A 21 -21.11 4.00 -16.19
CA SER A 21 -20.20 5.15 -16.03
C SER A 21 -19.92 5.43 -14.55
N SER A 22 -20.93 5.33 -13.69
CA SER A 22 -20.78 5.52 -12.25
C SER A 22 -19.92 4.43 -11.62
N LEU A 23 -20.08 3.19 -12.04
CA LEU A 23 -19.26 2.06 -11.58
C LEU A 23 -17.80 2.22 -12.02
N VAL A 24 -17.56 2.58 -13.27
CA VAL A 24 -16.21 2.83 -13.79
C VAL A 24 -15.56 3.99 -13.03
N PHE A 25 -16.27 5.08 -12.82
CA PHE A 25 -15.80 6.22 -12.06
C PHE A 25 -15.47 5.85 -10.61
N ALA A 26 -16.36 5.09 -9.95
CA ALA A 26 -16.14 4.61 -8.58
C ALA A 26 -14.91 3.70 -8.51
N TRP A 27 -14.73 2.80 -9.48
CA TRP A 27 -13.57 1.91 -9.58
C TRP A 27 -12.27 2.69 -9.77
N GLU A 28 -12.24 3.65 -10.70
CA GLU A 28 -11.06 4.50 -10.94
C GLU A 28 -10.68 5.35 -9.72
N ASN A 29 -11.67 5.79 -8.93
CA ASN A 29 -11.41 6.51 -7.69
C ASN A 29 -10.98 5.58 -6.55
N ALA A 30 -11.54 4.38 -6.46
CA ALA A 30 -11.22 3.42 -5.41
C ALA A 30 -9.74 2.97 -5.49
N LYS A 31 -9.20 2.76 -6.67
CA LYS A 31 -7.81 2.34 -6.86
C LYS A 31 -6.78 3.48 -6.79
N ARG A 32 -7.20 4.73 -6.56
CA ARG A 32 -6.28 5.85 -6.41
C ARG A 32 -5.49 5.73 -5.12
N ILE A 33 -4.23 5.37 -5.26
CA ILE A 33 -3.26 5.39 -4.19
C ILE A 33 -2.22 6.48 -4.46
N ARG A 34 -1.85 7.23 -3.44
CA ARG A 34 -0.87 8.30 -3.51
C ARG A 34 0.25 8.03 -2.53
N ALA A 35 1.44 8.44 -2.86
CA ALA A 35 2.59 8.40 -1.97
C ALA A 35 3.25 9.78 -1.91
N ARG A 36 3.34 10.34 -0.72
CA ARG A 36 4.16 11.52 -0.46
C ARG A 36 5.55 11.06 -0.07
N LYS A 37 6.54 11.57 -0.76
CA LYS A 37 7.95 11.24 -0.53
C LYS A 37 8.64 12.36 0.23
N ARG A 38 9.31 12.02 1.31
CA ARG A 38 10.12 12.96 2.10
C ARG A 38 11.41 12.27 2.49
N THR A 39 12.52 12.97 2.35
CA THR A 39 13.82 12.52 2.88
C THR A 39 14.11 13.29 4.16
N ASP A 40 14.51 12.58 5.20
CA ASP A 40 14.87 13.13 6.49
C ASP A 40 16.32 13.67 6.49
N GLU A 41 16.66 14.47 7.48
CA GLU A 41 18.03 15.00 7.70
C GLU A 41 19.08 13.88 7.87
N HIS A 42 18.64 12.68 8.24
CA HIS A 42 19.48 11.48 8.40
C HIS A 42 19.63 10.65 7.12
N GLY A 43 19.06 11.09 5.99
CA GLY A 43 19.10 10.38 4.73
C GLY A 43 18.09 9.23 4.62
N VAL A 44 17.15 9.10 5.56
CA VAL A 44 16.08 8.11 5.54
C VAL A 44 14.93 8.61 4.67
N LYS A 45 14.47 7.81 3.74
CA LYS A 45 13.35 8.16 2.87
C LYS A 45 12.03 7.66 3.45
N HIS A 46 11.10 8.58 3.61
CA HIS A 46 9.76 8.32 4.10
C HIS A 46 8.75 8.33 2.95
N TYR A 47 7.97 7.26 2.85
CA TYR A 47 6.83 7.14 1.95
C TYR A 47 5.55 7.17 2.79
N GLU A 48 4.83 8.28 2.76
CA GLU A 48 3.51 8.41 3.37
C GLU A 48 2.46 7.97 2.35
N ILE A 49 1.76 6.88 2.62
CA ILE A 49 0.79 6.29 1.70
C ILE A 49 -0.61 6.78 2.02
N TYR A 50 -1.33 7.21 1.00
CA TYR A 50 -2.72 7.68 1.07
C TYR A 50 -3.60 6.82 0.17
N GLY A 51 -4.70 6.36 0.71
CA GLY A 51 -5.69 5.55 0.01
C GLY A 51 -5.59 4.05 0.30
N PRO A 52 -6.60 3.28 -0.10
CA PRO A 52 -6.66 1.87 0.22
C PRO A 52 -5.70 1.05 -0.65
N LEU A 53 -4.97 0.15 0.00
CA LEU A 53 -4.13 -0.84 -0.68
C LEU A 53 -4.90 -2.17 -0.78
N PHE A 54 -5.25 -2.54 -1.99
CA PHE A 54 -5.95 -3.77 -2.34
C PHE A 54 -5.50 -4.24 -3.72
N PHE A 55 -5.97 -5.39 -4.17
CA PHE A 55 -5.54 -5.98 -5.44
C PHE A 55 -5.60 -5.00 -6.64
N GLY A 56 -6.60 -4.12 -6.69
CA GLY A 56 -6.77 -3.14 -7.78
C GLY A 56 -5.80 -1.96 -7.75
N SER A 57 -5.16 -1.68 -6.61
CA SER A 57 -4.19 -0.57 -6.46
C SER A 57 -2.74 -1.03 -6.36
N ILE A 58 -2.47 -2.33 -6.40
CA ILE A 58 -1.12 -2.92 -6.25
C ILE A 58 -0.12 -2.35 -7.25
N GLU A 59 -0.49 -2.30 -8.52
CA GLU A 59 0.38 -1.80 -9.59
C GLU A 59 0.75 -0.33 -9.37
N LEU A 60 -0.24 0.50 -9.05
CA LEU A 60 -0.03 1.91 -8.74
C LEU A 60 0.81 2.10 -7.48
N PHE A 61 0.60 1.27 -6.46
CA PHE A 61 1.40 1.29 -5.24
C PHE A 61 2.86 0.95 -5.55
N THR A 62 3.11 -0.16 -6.22
CA THR A 62 4.46 -0.62 -6.56
C THR A 62 5.22 0.39 -7.41
N SER A 63 4.53 1.09 -8.33
CA SER A 63 5.14 2.12 -9.19
C SER A 63 5.62 3.37 -8.45
N LYS A 64 5.22 3.55 -7.17
CA LYS A 64 5.68 4.70 -6.36
C LYS A 64 7.09 4.53 -5.82
N PHE A 65 7.59 3.30 -5.77
CA PHE A 65 8.88 2.96 -5.16
C PHE A 65 9.97 2.82 -6.21
N ASP A 66 11.10 3.40 -5.93
CA ASP A 66 12.29 3.28 -6.75
C ASP A 66 13.42 2.58 -5.97
N VAL A 67 13.37 1.25 -6.01
CA VAL A 67 14.27 0.41 -5.20
C VAL A 67 15.75 0.65 -5.52
N GLN A 68 16.08 1.09 -6.74
CA GLN A 68 17.45 1.35 -7.16
C GLN A 68 17.98 2.68 -6.61
N ASP A 69 17.19 3.74 -6.74
CA ASP A 69 17.61 5.11 -6.37
C ASP A 69 17.31 5.47 -4.91
N ASP A 70 16.53 4.63 -4.21
CA ASP A 70 16.23 4.85 -2.80
C ASP A 70 17.47 4.65 -1.92
N PRO A 71 17.60 5.38 -0.78
CA PRO A 71 18.66 5.17 0.19
C PRO A 71 18.54 3.79 0.86
N ASP A 72 19.57 3.44 1.64
CA ASP A 72 19.65 2.14 2.34
C ASP A 72 18.54 1.94 3.38
N GLU A 73 17.95 3.04 3.85
CA GLU A 73 16.91 3.04 4.86
C GLU A 73 15.65 3.73 4.33
N VAL A 74 14.56 2.97 4.29
CA VAL A 74 13.27 3.43 3.81
C VAL A 74 12.17 3.11 4.83
N ILE A 75 11.28 4.06 5.04
CA ILE A 75 10.13 3.93 5.92
C ILE A 75 8.85 4.11 5.11
N ILE A 76 7.92 3.17 5.24
CA ILE A 76 6.58 3.29 4.67
C ILE A 76 5.57 3.51 5.80
N ASP A 77 4.87 4.61 5.73
CA ASP A 77 3.85 4.99 6.70
C ASP A 77 2.45 4.74 6.11
N PHE A 78 1.68 3.88 6.78
CA PHE A 78 0.31 3.52 6.44
C PHE A 78 -0.74 4.26 7.27
N LYS A 79 -0.39 5.34 7.95
CA LYS A 79 -1.31 6.08 8.81
C LYS A 79 -2.60 6.50 8.08
N GLU A 80 -2.46 6.97 6.85
CA GLU A 80 -3.57 7.41 5.99
C GLU A 80 -3.96 6.37 4.93
N SER A 81 -3.47 5.14 5.11
CA SER A 81 -3.73 4.02 4.21
C SER A 81 -4.23 2.80 4.97
N ARG A 82 -4.89 1.91 4.27
CA ARG A 82 -5.38 0.67 4.83
C ARG A 82 -5.09 -0.49 3.90
N ILE A 83 -4.49 -1.54 4.43
CA ILE A 83 -4.34 -2.80 3.73
C ILE A 83 -5.65 -3.57 3.86
N VAL A 84 -6.28 -3.89 2.74
CA VAL A 84 -7.65 -4.41 2.70
C VAL A 84 -7.69 -5.90 2.49
N ASP A 85 -6.79 -6.45 1.68
CA ASP A 85 -6.81 -7.84 1.27
C ASP A 85 -5.44 -8.54 1.35
N GLN A 86 -5.44 -9.85 1.19
CA GLN A 86 -4.24 -10.67 1.23
C GLN A 86 -3.28 -10.38 0.08
N SER A 87 -3.80 -10.00 -1.10
CA SER A 87 -2.97 -9.64 -2.26
C SER A 87 -2.14 -8.39 -1.97
N ALA A 88 -2.69 -7.45 -1.21
CA ALA A 88 -1.97 -6.27 -0.76
C ALA A 88 -0.84 -6.62 0.21
N ILE A 89 -1.06 -7.57 1.14
CA ILE A 89 -0.01 -8.06 2.05
C ILE A 89 1.12 -8.72 1.26
N GLU A 90 0.78 -9.58 0.32
CA GLU A 90 1.77 -10.23 -0.56
C GLU A 90 2.58 -9.20 -1.36
N CYS A 91 1.93 -8.15 -1.83
CA CYS A 91 2.59 -7.05 -2.54
C CYS A 91 3.61 -6.32 -1.63
N VAL A 92 3.22 -5.99 -0.40
CA VAL A 92 4.12 -5.36 0.58
C VAL A 92 5.28 -6.28 0.92
N ASN A 93 5.02 -7.58 1.11
CA ASN A 93 6.06 -8.57 1.36
C ASN A 93 7.06 -8.67 0.20
N LYS A 94 6.59 -8.77 -1.03
CA LYS A 94 7.45 -8.77 -2.23
C LYS A 94 8.26 -7.48 -2.36
N LEU A 95 7.68 -6.34 -2.00
CA LEU A 95 8.38 -5.07 -1.98
C LEU A 95 9.52 -5.08 -0.95
N THR A 96 9.25 -5.56 0.26
CA THR A 96 10.24 -5.73 1.32
C THR A 96 11.40 -6.63 0.86
N GLU A 97 11.09 -7.77 0.25
CA GLU A 97 12.11 -8.67 -0.29
C GLU A 97 12.98 -8.01 -1.39
N ARG A 98 12.37 -7.19 -2.24
CA ARG A 98 13.11 -6.47 -3.28
C ARG A 98 14.12 -5.48 -2.70
N TYR A 99 13.76 -4.76 -1.64
CA TYR A 99 14.69 -3.88 -0.92
C TYR A 99 15.81 -4.67 -0.26
N LEU A 100 15.48 -5.75 0.45
CA LEU A 100 16.47 -6.62 1.10
C LEU A 100 17.46 -7.24 0.10
N LYS A 101 16.99 -7.69 -1.06
CA LYS A 101 17.86 -8.21 -2.14
C LYS A 101 18.84 -7.16 -2.68
N ASN A 102 18.50 -5.88 -2.58
CA ASN A 102 19.38 -4.76 -2.94
C ASN A 102 20.24 -4.24 -1.75
N GLY A 103 20.24 -4.97 -0.63
CA GLY A 103 20.98 -4.59 0.56
C GLY A 103 20.40 -3.40 1.32
N LYS A 104 19.13 -3.08 1.09
CA LYS A 104 18.43 -1.95 1.69
C LYS A 104 17.40 -2.44 2.70
N ASN A 105 17.18 -1.67 3.75
CA ASN A 105 16.19 -1.96 4.79
C ASN A 105 14.92 -1.16 4.58
N ILE A 106 13.80 -1.80 4.85
CA ILE A 106 12.48 -1.17 4.77
C ILE A 106 11.72 -1.40 6.07
N HIS A 107 11.10 -0.34 6.57
CA HIS A 107 10.31 -0.36 7.81
C HIS A 107 8.89 0.06 7.53
N LEU A 108 7.94 -0.66 8.13
CA LEU A 108 6.52 -0.33 8.04
C LEU A 108 6.06 0.32 9.34
N ARG A 109 5.25 1.37 9.21
CA ARG A 109 4.68 2.10 10.34
C ARG A 109 3.17 2.22 10.23
N HIS A 110 2.52 2.36 11.38
CA HIS A 110 1.08 2.63 11.52
C HIS A 110 0.19 1.61 10.79
N LEU A 111 0.55 0.34 10.85
CA LEU A 111 -0.34 -0.72 10.40
C LEU A 111 -1.57 -0.77 11.33
N SER A 112 -2.76 -0.81 10.75
CA SER A 112 -3.99 -0.95 11.53
C SER A 112 -4.05 -2.32 12.22
N SER A 113 -4.82 -2.42 13.31
CA SER A 113 -5.00 -3.68 14.04
C SER A 113 -5.54 -4.82 13.14
N ASP A 114 -6.34 -4.46 12.15
CA ASP A 114 -6.86 -5.42 11.16
C ASP A 114 -5.77 -5.87 10.19
N CYS A 115 -4.87 -4.96 9.79
CA CYS A 115 -3.70 -5.33 8.99
C CYS A 115 -2.78 -6.28 9.74
N VAL A 116 -2.52 -6.03 11.03
CA VAL A 116 -1.71 -6.92 11.87
C VAL A 116 -2.33 -8.32 11.96
N LYS A 117 -3.65 -8.42 12.11
CA LYS A 117 -4.36 -9.72 12.09
C LYS A 117 -4.23 -10.44 10.75
N LEU A 118 -4.35 -9.70 9.65
CA LEU A 118 -4.19 -10.26 8.30
C LEU A 118 -2.75 -10.75 8.06
N ILE A 119 -1.75 -9.99 8.49
CA ILE A 119 -0.33 -10.38 8.42
C ILE A 119 -0.09 -11.66 9.21
N LYS A 120 -0.55 -11.73 10.47
CA LYS A 120 -0.46 -12.94 11.29
C LYS A 120 -1.17 -14.16 10.68
N LYS A 121 -2.24 -13.94 9.94
CA LYS A 121 -2.93 -14.99 9.19
C LYS A 121 -2.14 -15.42 7.96
N ALA A 122 -1.50 -14.48 7.29
CA ALA A 122 -0.65 -14.73 6.11
C ALA A 122 0.67 -15.43 6.48
N GLU A 123 1.25 -15.16 7.65
CA GLU A 123 2.45 -15.86 8.17
C GLU A 123 2.28 -17.38 8.28
N LYS A 124 1.05 -17.87 8.42
CA LYS A 124 0.75 -19.31 8.42
C LYS A 124 0.80 -19.95 7.03
N ILE A 125 0.82 -19.15 5.98
CA ILE A 125 0.70 -19.59 4.59
C ILE A 125 1.98 -19.30 3.81
N CYS A 126 2.66 -18.20 4.14
CA CYS A 126 3.90 -17.76 3.48
C CYS A 126 4.80 -17.04 4.47
N ASP A 127 6.11 -17.06 4.23
CA ASP A 127 7.07 -16.28 5.02
C ASP A 127 6.82 -14.79 4.79
N VAL A 128 6.39 -14.10 5.84
CA VAL A 128 6.11 -12.67 5.82
C VAL A 128 7.23 -11.95 6.58
N ASN A 129 8.08 -11.22 5.87
CA ASN A 129 9.17 -10.43 6.42
C ASN A 129 8.73 -8.98 6.74
N VAL A 130 7.51 -8.82 7.24
CA VAL A 130 6.94 -7.52 7.56
C VAL A 130 7.12 -7.23 9.04
N LEU A 131 7.97 -6.25 9.35
CA LEU A 131 8.19 -5.76 10.70
C LEU A 131 7.46 -4.42 10.88
N GLU A 132 6.58 -4.35 11.88
CA GLU A 132 5.96 -3.11 12.30
C GLU A 132 6.80 -2.46 13.40
N ASP A 133 7.10 -1.17 13.25
CA ASP A 133 7.66 -0.34 14.31
C ASP A 133 6.51 0.18 15.20
N PRO A 134 6.43 -0.24 16.48
CA PRO A 134 5.26 0.05 17.31
C PRO A 134 5.12 1.51 17.73
N ASP A 135 6.20 2.33 17.68
CA ASP A 135 6.20 3.71 18.16
C ASP A 135 6.82 4.70 17.15
N TYR A 136 5.99 5.63 16.71
CA TYR A 136 6.35 6.63 15.70
C TYR A 136 7.49 7.57 16.13
N PHE A 137 7.57 7.95 17.42
CA PHE A 137 8.58 8.86 17.94
C PHE A 137 9.86 8.17 18.38
N VAL A 138 9.79 6.91 18.72
CA VAL A 138 10.90 6.11 19.26
C VAL A 138 11.62 5.34 18.16
N ALA A 139 10.99 5.16 17.00
CA ALA A 139 11.51 4.33 15.92
C ALA A 139 12.87 4.79 15.38
N ILE A 140 13.16 6.09 15.34
CA ILE A 140 14.47 6.60 14.87
C ILE A 140 15.58 6.30 15.87
N ASP A 141 15.30 6.42 17.17
CA ASP A 141 16.28 6.13 18.22
C ASP A 141 16.43 4.63 18.49
N ASN A 142 15.33 3.88 18.49
CA ASN A 142 15.34 2.42 18.61
C ASN A 142 15.97 1.74 17.39
N PHE A 143 15.80 2.31 16.22
CA PHE A 143 16.42 1.84 14.98
C PHE A 143 17.93 1.82 15.08
N ARG A 144 18.55 2.93 15.55
CA ARG A 144 19.99 2.99 15.81
C ARG A 144 20.43 2.01 16.88
N GLN A 145 19.62 1.76 17.90
CA GLN A 145 19.91 0.81 18.97
C GLN A 145 19.78 -0.64 18.47
N ALA A 146 18.76 -0.96 17.69
CA ALA A 146 18.56 -2.27 17.06
C ALA A 146 19.70 -2.58 16.07
N GLN A 147 20.07 -1.62 15.25
CA GLN A 147 21.20 -1.77 14.32
C GLN A 147 22.55 -1.94 15.04
N LYS A 148 22.77 -1.22 16.14
CA LYS A 148 23.95 -1.40 16.99
C LYS A 148 23.97 -2.75 17.70
N ALA A 149 22.80 -3.30 18.05
CA ALA A 149 22.69 -4.63 18.66
C ALA A 149 22.96 -5.75 17.64
N LEU A 150 22.50 -5.59 16.39
CA LEU A 150 22.78 -6.53 15.28
C LEU A 150 24.26 -6.53 14.86
N VAL A 151 24.92 -5.39 14.92
CA VAL A 151 26.38 -5.28 14.61
C VAL A 151 27.25 -5.83 15.74
N LYS A 152 26.72 -5.93 16.98
CA LYS A 152 27.46 -6.51 18.14
C LYS A 152 27.23 -8.01 18.33
N ALA A 153 26.27 -8.57 17.62
CA ALA A 153 26.00 -10.01 17.63
C ALA A 153 26.68 -10.68 16.44
#